data_49ca010b0c7a0e579f0a77edbeda851b
#
_entry.id   49ca010b0c7a0e579f0a77edbeda851b
#
_cell.length_a   1.000
_cell.length_b   1.000
_cell.length_c   1.000
_cell.angle_alpha   90.00
_cell.angle_beta   90.00
_cell.angle_gamma   90.00
#
_symmetry.space_group_name_H-M   'P 1'
#
loop_
_entity.id
_entity.type
_entity.pdbx_description
1 polymer ?
#
loop_
_entity_poly.entity_id
_entity_poly.type
_entity_poly.pdbx_seq_one_letter_code
_entity_poly.pdbx_strand_id
1 'polypeptide(L)'
;MLDIARVAQDVEAREFAGMGSLKLVAPAKVNLYLNVKGVRDDGYHEVSTTMHALMLHDVLRMKIIPGTGEAVKLTTRSFEGLAPLDVDPQDNIVVKAILKLAEAFGRTLGEEETMRVHLEKRIPVQAGLGGGSSDAAAALLGSAVLWGESVLDSRIKEVAAQLGADVVFFLQGGCALYDGIGENLVRTLKPMNDFLVLVKPEGGVSTAESYKKLDEDPQPISAKDAEAAESAEYAMSVPLLNNMAKASEQLNPGIRTVREWLQEQPGVCNAMMSGSGAAVFAVCDSFASAAKVATDAQAKGWWARTTTFGPFKATLTTNC
;
A
#
# COMPACT_ATOMS: atom_id res chain seq x y z
N MET A 1 11.61 -35.16 -5.53
CA MET A 1 10.69 -34.42 -6.41
C MET A 1 11.22 -33.00 -6.51
N LEU A 2 11.70 -32.58 -7.68
CA LEU A 2 12.15 -31.20 -7.89
C LEU A 2 10.92 -30.30 -7.69
N ASP A 3 11.04 -29.33 -6.79
CA ASP A 3 9.98 -28.36 -6.52
C ASP A 3 9.83 -27.45 -7.75
N ILE A 4 8.85 -27.76 -8.60
CA ILE A 4 8.57 -27.04 -9.85
C ILE A 4 8.34 -25.53 -9.57
N ALA A 5 7.79 -25.19 -8.40
CA ALA A 5 7.61 -23.80 -8.00
C ALA A 5 8.96 -23.07 -7.78
N ARG A 6 9.96 -23.78 -7.26
CA ARG A 6 11.31 -23.25 -7.02
C ARG A 6 12.08 -23.09 -8.33
N VAL A 7 11.88 -24.03 -9.27
CA VAL A 7 12.50 -23.95 -10.62
C VAL A 7 11.90 -22.79 -11.42
N ALA A 8 10.58 -22.55 -11.34
CA ALA A 8 9.94 -21.40 -11.96
C ALA A 8 10.44 -20.07 -11.37
N GLN A 9 10.68 -20.01 -10.05
CA GLN A 9 11.29 -18.83 -9.39
C GLN A 9 12.67 -18.49 -9.98
N ASP A 10 13.49 -19.50 -10.22
CA ASP A 10 14.83 -19.32 -10.78
C ASP A 10 14.79 -18.86 -12.26
N VAL A 11 13.79 -19.28 -13.03
CA VAL A 11 13.64 -18.87 -14.44
C VAL A 11 13.22 -17.39 -14.51
N GLU A 12 12.19 -16.97 -13.77
CA GLU A 12 11.73 -15.58 -13.75
C GLU A 12 12.79 -14.64 -13.19
N ALA A 13 13.50 -15.04 -12.11
CA ALA A 13 14.59 -14.24 -11.56
C ALA A 13 15.76 -14.11 -12.58
N ARG A 14 16.06 -15.15 -13.37
CA ARG A 14 17.08 -15.11 -14.42
C ARG A 14 16.70 -14.21 -15.59
N GLU A 15 15.43 -14.11 -15.94
CA GLU A 15 14.96 -13.19 -17.00
C GLU A 15 15.25 -11.72 -16.69
N PHE A 16 15.28 -11.36 -15.40
CA PHE A 16 15.63 -10.01 -14.91
C PHE A 16 17.07 -9.93 -14.39
N ALA A 17 17.88 -10.97 -14.59
CA ALA A 17 19.31 -10.93 -14.29
C ALA A 17 20.06 -10.24 -15.44
N GLY A 18 20.88 -9.25 -15.12
CA GLY A 18 21.74 -8.56 -16.09
C GLY A 18 21.54 -7.04 -16.15
N MET A 19 22.38 -6.39 -16.94
CA MET A 19 22.33 -4.94 -17.15
C MET A 19 21.00 -4.51 -17.77
N GLY A 20 20.47 -3.37 -17.34
CA GLY A 20 19.20 -2.82 -17.82
C GLY A 20 17.94 -3.31 -17.12
N SER A 21 18.08 -4.20 -16.11
CA SER A 21 16.98 -4.59 -15.23
C SER A 21 17.03 -3.84 -13.92
N LEU A 22 15.85 -3.44 -13.41
CA LEU A 22 15.67 -2.80 -12.12
C LEU A 22 14.89 -3.70 -11.18
N LYS A 23 15.24 -3.64 -9.90
CA LYS A 23 14.43 -4.17 -8.81
C LYS A 23 13.99 -3.03 -7.92
N LEU A 24 12.69 -2.95 -7.65
CA LEU A 24 12.09 -1.94 -6.78
C LEU A 24 11.32 -2.61 -5.66
N VAL A 25 11.26 -1.93 -4.53
CA VAL A 25 10.39 -2.28 -3.40
C VAL A 25 9.23 -1.30 -3.32
N ALA A 26 8.05 -1.82 -3.05
CA ALA A 26 6.80 -1.10 -2.92
C ALA A 26 6.22 -1.38 -1.52
N PRO A 27 6.50 -0.52 -0.50
CA PRO A 27 6.13 -0.77 0.89
C PRO A 27 4.63 -0.69 1.11
N ALA A 28 4.12 -1.37 2.14
CA ALA A 28 2.77 -1.16 2.67
C ALA A 28 2.71 0.13 3.48
N LYS A 29 1.50 0.56 3.83
CA LYS A 29 1.23 1.63 4.81
C LYS A 29 0.10 1.22 5.75
N VAL A 30 0.00 1.91 6.88
CA VAL A 30 -1.22 2.01 7.69
C VAL A 30 -1.59 3.47 7.87
N ASN A 31 -2.87 3.72 8.17
CA ASN A 31 -3.31 5.03 8.63
C ASN A 31 -3.31 5.02 10.16
N LEU A 32 -2.48 5.85 10.78
CA LEU A 32 -2.51 6.08 12.24
C LEU A 32 -3.70 6.94 12.62
N TYR A 33 -4.07 7.86 11.75
CA TYR A 33 -5.22 8.73 11.84
C TYR A 33 -5.92 8.79 10.49
N LEU A 34 -7.23 8.64 10.49
CA LEU A 34 -8.07 8.83 9.31
C LEU A 34 -9.38 9.49 9.73
N ASN A 35 -9.57 10.71 9.30
CA ASN A 35 -10.77 11.51 9.51
C ASN A 35 -11.36 11.90 8.15
N VAL A 36 -12.44 11.26 7.79
CA VAL A 36 -13.29 11.65 6.67
C VAL A 36 -14.27 12.70 7.19
N LYS A 37 -14.16 13.94 6.69
CA LYS A 37 -14.87 15.11 7.24
C LYS A 37 -16.25 15.32 6.61
N GLY A 38 -16.36 15.14 5.31
CA GLY A 38 -17.62 15.33 4.59
C GLY A 38 -17.42 15.32 3.07
N VAL A 39 -18.52 15.37 2.34
CA VAL A 39 -18.52 15.40 0.88
C VAL A 39 -18.29 16.83 0.40
N ARG A 40 -17.37 16.99 -0.58
CA ARG A 40 -17.03 18.23 -1.27
C ARG A 40 -17.97 18.46 -2.44
N ASP A 41 -17.97 19.67 -3.02
CA ASP A 41 -18.76 20.01 -4.20
C ASP A 41 -18.38 19.18 -5.46
N ASP A 42 -17.14 18.65 -5.50
CA ASP A 42 -16.66 17.79 -6.57
C ASP A 42 -17.06 16.31 -6.41
N GLY A 43 -17.78 15.97 -5.33
CA GLY A 43 -18.27 14.63 -5.02
C GLY A 43 -17.25 13.75 -4.27
N TYR A 44 -16.03 14.23 -4.04
CA TYR A 44 -15.05 13.57 -3.18
C TYR A 44 -15.24 13.94 -1.71
N HIS A 45 -14.68 13.12 -0.82
CA HIS A 45 -14.66 13.44 0.61
C HIS A 45 -13.43 14.25 0.97
N GLU A 46 -13.63 15.26 1.82
CA GLU A 46 -12.52 15.93 2.50
C GLU A 46 -11.94 14.98 3.54
N VAL A 47 -10.64 14.75 3.49
CA VAL A 47 -9.93 13.80 4.35
C VAL A 47 -8.76 14.48 5.05
N SER A 48 -8.53 14.11 6.31
CA SER A 48 -7.27 14.39 7.01
C SER A 48 -6.72 13.07 7.53
N THR A 49 -5.49 12.72 7.14
CA THR A 49 -4.95 11.40 7.46
C THR A 49 -3.44 11.42 7.71
N THR A 50 -3.02 10.74 8.77
CA THR A 50 -1.60 10.44 8.99
C THR A 50 -1.30 9.01 8.57
N MET A 51 -0.50 8.87 7.54
CA MET A 51 -0.05 7.58 7.03
C MET A 51 1.38 7.27 7.47
N HIS A 52 1.65 5.99 7.74
CA HIS A 52 2.98 5.51 8.08
C HIS A 52 3.35 4.29 7.25
N ALA A 53 4.52 4.34 6.61
CA ALA A 53 5.04 3.24 5.80
C ALA A 53 5.56 2.09 6.66
N LEU A 54 5.51 0.87 6.12
CA LEU A 54 5.86 -0.38 6.77
C LEU A 54 6.98 -1.10 6.02
N MET A 55 7.71 -1.98 6.73
CA MET A 55 8.73 -2.85 6.13
C MET A 55 8.13 -3.91 5.19
N LEU A 56 6.90 -4.38 5.45
CA LEU A 56 6.18 -5.25 4.51
C LEU A 56 6.09 -4.56 3.14
N HIS A 57 6.49 -5.23 2.09
CA HIS A 57 6.54 -4.65 0.74
C HIS A 57 6.33 -5.68 -0.37
N ASP A 58 5.79 -5.24 -1.47
CA ASP A 58 5.80 -5.94 -2.75
C ASP A 58 7.11 -5.66 -3.48
N VAL A 59 7.43 -6.47 -4.49
CA VAL A 59 8.64 -6.30 -5.29
C VAL A 59 8.27 -6.20 -6.76
N LEU A 60 8.80 -5.19 -7.44
CA LEU A 60 8.72 -5.07 -8.89
C LEU A 60 10.08 -5.32 -9.51
N ARG A 61 10.11 -6.10 -10.60
CA ARG A 61 11.26 -6.20 -11.49
C ARG A 61 10.86 -5.64 -12.84
N MET A 62 11.66 -4.72 -13.36
CA MET A 62 11.32 -3.97 -14.57
C MET A 62 12.51 -3.94 -15.54
N LYS A 63 12.23 -4.02 -16.82
CA LYS A 63 13.19 -3.80 -17.90
C LYS A 63 12.49 -3.38 -19.18
N ILE A 64 13.23 -2.73 -20.07
CA ILE A 64 12.80 -2.50 -21.45
C ILE A 64 13.27 -3.69 -22.29
N ILE A 65 12.40 -4.18 -23.16
CA ILE A 65 12.69 -5.18 -24.18
C ILE A 65 12.32 -4.63 -25.56
N PRO A 66 12.85 -5.20 -26.66
CA PRO A 66 12.39 -4.85 -28.01
C PRO A 66 10.87 -4.95 -28.14
N GLY A 67 10.28 -4.10 -28.95
CA GLY A 67 8.84 -4.02 -29.13
C GLY A 67 8.21 -5.37 -29.51
N THR A 68 7.05 -5.66 -28.92
CA THR A 68 6.34 -6.91 -29.08
C THR A 68 4.92 -6.72 -29.58
N GLY A 69 4.54 -5.48 -29.90
CA GLY A 69 3.15 -5.06 -30.16
C GLY A 69 2.37 -4.69 -28.91
N GLU A 70 2.84 -5.08 -27.72
CA GLU A 70 2.23 -4.70 -26.43
C GLU A 70 3.06 -3.63 -25.75
N ALA A 71 2.40 -2.58 -25.25
CA ALA A 71 3.09 -1.50 -24.53
C ALA A 71 3.74 -1.97 -23.22
N VAL A 72 3.00 -2.78 -22.44
CA VAL A 72 3.44 -3.32 -21.16
C VAL A 72 3.11 -4.81 -21.06
N LYS A 73 4.12 -5.62 -20.75
CA LYS A 73 3.96 -7.04 -20.41
C LYS A 73 4.09 -7.22 -18.91
N LEU A 74 2.95 -7.39 -18.23
CA LEU A 74 2.89 -7.61 -16.79
C LEU A 74 2.69 -9.10 -16.48
N THR A 75 3.55 -9.63 -15.61
CA THR A 75 3.35 -10.92 -14.94
C THR A 75 3.25 -10.71 -13.45
N THR A 76 2.39 -11.48 -12.78
CA THR A 76 2.16 -11.36 -11.34
C THR A 76 2.36 -12.68 -10.62
N ARG A 77 2.88 -12.61 -9.41
CA ARG A 77 3.00 -13.76 -8.51
C ARG A 77 2.61 -13.35 -7.11
N SER A 78 1.69 -14.11 -6.51
CA SER A 78 1.30 -13.92 -5.11
C SER A 78 2.10 -14.86 -4.20
N PHE A 79 2.52 -14.34 -3.05
CA PHE A 79 3.30 -15.06 -2.04
C PHE A 79 2.53 -15.17 -0.72
N GLU A 80 3.04 -16.02 0.16
CA GLU A 80 2.69 -16.02 1.57
C GLU A 80 1.19 -16.22 1.87
N GLY A 81 0.55 -17.13 1.13
CA GLY A 81 -0.86 -17.48 1.35
C GLY A 81 -1.86 -16.49 0.76
N LEU A 82 -1.40 -15.56 -0.08
CA LEU A 82 -2.30 -14.71 -0.86
C LEU A 82 -2.85 -15.46 -2.07
N ALA A 83 -4.12 -15.21 -2.38
CA ALA A 83 -4.72 -15.66 -3.64
C ALA A 83 -4.00 -15.02 -4.84
N PRO A 84 -3.96 -15.68 -6.00
CA PRO A 84 -3.52 -15.06 -7.24
C PRO A 84 -4.25 -13.74 -7.49
N LEU A 85 -3.56 -12.76 -8.08
CA LEU A 85 -4.17 -11.49 -8.43
C LEU A 85 -5.12 -11.71 -9.62
N ASP A 86 -6.42 -11.59 -9.36
CA ASP A 86 -7.48 -11.73 -10.37
C ASP A 86 -7.88 -10.35 -10.91
N VAL A 87 -7.01 -9.78 -11.73
CA VAL A 87 -7.21 -8.47 -12.39
C VAL A 87 -6.67 -8.59 -13.80
N ASP A 88 -7.45 -8.16 -14.79
CA ASP A 88 -6.95 -8.04 -16.16
C ASP A 88 -5.65 -7.19 -16.15
N PRO A 89 -4.57 -7.65 -16.79
CA PRO A 89 -3.33 -6.87 -16.85
C PRO A 89 -3.53 -5.41 -17.28
N GLN A 90 -4.45 -5.13 -18.20
CA GLN A 90 -4.74 -3.76 -18.66
C GLN A 90 -5.42 -2.90 -17.58
N ASP A 91 -6.16 -3.53 -16.66
CA ASP A 91 -6.79 -2.85 -15.53
C ASP A 91 -5.87 -2.67 -14.32
N ASN A 92 -4.72 -3.34 -14.34
CA ASN A 92 -3.75 -3.22 -13.26
C ASN A 92 -3.18 -1.80 -13.18
N ILE A 93 -3.17 -1.24 -11.97
CA ILE A 93 -2.70 0.12 -11.72
C ILE A 93 -1.23 0.33 -12.10
N VAL A 94 -0.40 -0.73 -12.08
CA VAL A 94 1.00 -0.70 -12.54
C VAL A 94 1.05 -0.39 -14.03
N VAL A 95 0.22 -1.05 -14.83
CA VAL A 95 0.14 -0.81 -16.28
C VAL A 95 -0.38 0.60 -16.54
N LYS A 96 -1.44 1.01 -15.86
CA LYS A 96 -1.98 2.38 -15.96
C LYS A 96 -0.95 3.44 -15.60
N ALA A 97 -0.12 3.20 -14.59
CA ALA A 97 0.96 4.11 -14.17
C ALA A 97 2.02 4.26 -15.27
N ILE A 98 2.48 3.16 -15.85
CA ILE A 98 3.48 3.17 -16.92
C ILE A 98 2.94 3.90 -18.16
N LEU A 99 1.72 3.58 -18.59
CA LEU A 99 1.11 4.20 -19.78
C LEU A 99 0.89 5.71 -19.60
N LYS A 100 0.35 6.15 -18.46
CA LYS A 100 0.16 7.58 -18.18
C LYS A 100 1.50 8.32 -18.10
N LEU A 101 2.54 7.71 -17.53
CA LEU A 101 3.83 8.34 -17.47
C LEU A 101 4.50 8.39 -18.85
N ALA A 102 4.35 7.35 -19.68
CA ALA A 102 4.81 7.34 -21.06
C ALA A 102 4.16 8.48 -21.86
N GLU A 103 2.85 8.66 -21.74
CA GLU A 103 2.11 9.77 -22.35
C GLU A 103 2.66 11.13 -21.88
N ALA A 104 2.85 11.31 -20.57
CA ALA A 104 3.38 12.55 -19.99
C ALA A 104 4.80 12.88 -20.47
N PHE A 105 5.61 11.86 -20.79
CA PHE A 105 6.95 12.03 -21.35
C PHE A 105 6.97 12.04 -22.89
N GLY A 106 5.81 11.91 -23.56
CA GLY A 106 5.71 11.88 -25.02
C GLY A 106 6.31 10.61 -25.64
N ARG A 107 6.27 9.48 -24.93
CA ARG A 107 6.79 8.19 -25.38
C ARG A 107 5.67 7.31 -25.95
N THR A 108 6.01 6.58 -27.00
CA THR A 108 5.13 5.54 -27.58
C THR A 108 5.74 4.18 -27.30
N LEU A 109 4.95 3.33 -26.60
CA LEU A 109 5.34 1.95 -26.27
C LEU A 109 4.64 0.96 -27.20
N GLY A 110 5.22 -0.24 -27.34
CA GLY A 110 4.65 -1.36 -28.03
C GLY A 110 5.38 -1.73 -29.33
N GLU A 111 5.63 -0.77 -30.21
CA GLU A 111 6.27 -1.02 -31.52
C GLU A 111 7.79 -1.14 -31.42
N GLU A 112 8.46 -0.15 -30.87
CA GLU A 112 9.91 -0.11 -30.73
C GLU A 112 10.40 -0.69 -29.42
N GLU A 113 9.69 -0.38 -28.33
CA GLU A 113 10.02 -0.86 -26.99
C GLU A 113 8.75 -1.33 -26.24
N THR A 114 8.91 -2.37 -25.43
CA THR A 114 7.90 -2.89 -24.50
C THR A 114 8.45 -2.84 -23.08
N MET A 115 7.67 -2.29 -22.15
CA MET A 115 8.00 -2.37 -20.72
C MET A 115 7.62 -3.74 -20.18
N ARG A 116 8.61 -4.55 -19.79
CA ARG A 116 8.37 -5.83 -19.13
C ARG A 116 8.43 -5.65 -17.63
N VAL A 117 7.40 -6.12 -16.93
CA VAL A 117 7.24 -6.01 -15.48
C VAL A 117 6.90 -7.37 -14.89
N HIS A 118 7.56 -7.73 -13.81
CA HIS A 118 7.20 -8.84 -12.94
C HIS A 118 6.89 -8.30 -11.53
N LEU A 119 5.68 -8.55 -11.05
CA LEU A 119 5.18 -8.07 -9.77
C LEU A 119 5.00 -9.23 -8.79
N GLU A 120 5.78 -9.22 -7.72
CA GLU A 120 5.69 -10.15 -6.58
C GLU A 120 4.81 -9.54 -5.49
N LYS A 121 3.60 -10.09 -5.29
CA LYS A 121 2.64 -9.60 -4.29
C LYS A 121 2.83 -10.28 -2.95
N ARG A 122 3.01 -9.48 -1.90
CA ARG A 122 3.10 -9.88 -0.49
C ARG A 122 2.12 -9.09 0.38
N ILE A 123 1.61 -7.96 -0.14
CA ILE A 123 0.59 -7.14 0.48
C ILE A 123 -0.77 -7.61 -0.03
N PRO A 124 -1.71 -8.01 0.85
CA PRO A 124 -3.03 -8.46 0.45
C PRO A 124 -3.83 -7.34 -0.22
N VAL A 125 -4.62 -7.71 -1.22
CA VAL A 125 -5.55 -6.78 -1.87
C VAL A 125 -6.73 -6.45 -0.98
N GLN A 126 -7.36 -5.28 -1.20
CA GLN A 126 -8.54 -4.81 -0.44
C GLN A 126 -8.33 -4.89 1.08
N ALA A 127 -7.14 -4.48 1.53
CA ALA A 127 -6.72 -4.56 2.93
C ALA A 127 -6.56 -3.19 3.61
N GLY A 128 -6.69 -2.07 2.90
CA GLY A 128 -6.39 -0.74 3.43
C GLY A 128 -4.89 -0.46 3.62
N LEU A 129 -4.02 -1.34 3.09
CA LEU A 129 -2.56 -1.29 3.24
C LEU A 129 -1.83 -0.60 2.07
N GLY A 130 -2.55 -0.09 1.08
CA GLY A 130 -2.01 0.71 -0.03
C GLY A 130 -1.15 -0.06 -1.05
N GLY A 131 -1.21 -1.41 -1.08
CA GLY A 131 -0.30 -2.22 -1.91
C GLY A 131 -0.32 -1.85 -3.39
N GLY A 132 -1.49 -1.74 -4.02
CA GLY A 132 -1.59 -1.35 -5.44
C GLY A 132 -1.04 0.06 -5.71
N SER A 133 -1.34 1.02 -4.84
CA SER A 133 -0.82 2.39 -4.96
C SER A 133 0.70 2.45 -4.81
N SER A 134 1.25 1.61 -3.93
CA SER A 134 2.69 1.47 -3.77
C SER A 134 3.36 0.84 -4.99
N ASP A 135 2.73 -0.19 -5.58
CA ASP A 135 3.18 -0.80 -6.83
C ASP A 135 3.21 0.23 -7.96
N ALA A 136 2.16 1.06 -8.08
CA ALA A 136 2.09 2.14 -9.05
C ALA A 136 3.23 3.18 -8.84
N ALA A 137 3.47 3.61 -7.60
CA ALA A 137 4.55 4.53 -7.28
C ALA A 137 5.93 3.95 -7.66
N ALA A 138 6.16 2.67 -7.36
CA ALA A 138 7.38 1.96 -7.76
C ALA A 138 7.50 1.88 -9.29
N ALA A 139 6.40 1.59 -10.00
CA ALA A 139 6.38 1.53 -11.46
C ALA A 139 6.70 2.89 -12.10
N LEU A 140 6.17 4.00 -11.56
CA LEU A 140 6.51 5.36 -12.01
C LEU A 140 8.01 5.63 -11.89
N LEU A 141 8.60 5.35 -10.72
CA LEU A 141 10.05 5.55 -10.50
C LEU A 141 10.89 4.65 -11.40
N GLY A 142 10.52 3.36 -11.52
CA GLY A 142 11.24 2.40 -12.36
C GLY A 142 11.20 2.78 -13.84
N SER A 143 10.05 3.25 -14.33
CA SER A 143 9.90 3.71 -15.71
C SER A 143 10.75 4.92 -16.00
N ALA A 144 10.74 5.95 -15.12
CA ALA A 144 11.55 7.13 -15.27
C ALA A 144 13.05 6.76 -15.37
N VAL A 145 13.55 5.91 -14.48
CA VAL A 145 14.95 5.47 -14.50
C VAL A 145 15.30 4.68 -15.77
N LEU A 146 14.44 3.77 -16.21
CA LEU A 146 14.66 2.98 -17.44
C LEU A 146 14.67 3.87 -18.69
N TRP A 147 13.94 4.97 -18.68
CA TRP A 147 13.92 5.95 -19.78
C TRP A 147 15.02 7.01 -19.68
N GLY A 148 15.87 6.97 -18.64
CA GLY A 148 16.92 7.94 -18.41
C GLY A 148 16.42 9.31 -17.92
N GLU A 149 15.20 9.34 -17.39
CA GLU A 149 14.56 10.54 -16.85
C GLU A 149 14.85 10.71 -15.35
N SER A 150 14.75 11.93 -14.86
CA SER A 150 14.94 12.21 -13.44
C SER A 150 13.76 11.70 -12.62
N VAL A 151 14.04 10.97 -11.54
CA VAL A 151 13.02 10.58 -10.54
C VAL A 151 12.41 11.77 -9.78
N LEU A 152 12.99 12.96 -9.93
CA LEU A 152 12.49 14.21 -9.35
C LEU A 152 11.66 15.04 -10.34
N ASP A 153 11.41 14.53 -11.55
CA ASP A 153 10.57 15.21 -12.53
C ASP A 153 9.14 15.41 -11.99
N SER A 154 8.62 16.63 -12.11
CA SER A 154 7.30 16.99 -11.56
C SER A 154 6.16 16.16 -12.15
N ARG A 155 6.30 15.75 -13.43
CA ARG A 155 5.31 14.91 -14.13
C ARG A 155 5.06 13.59 -13.42
N ILE A 156 6.07 13.02 -12.73
CA ILE A 156 5.89 11.80 -11.93
C ILE A 156 4.86 12.03 -10.81
N LYS A 157 4.98 13.17 -10.11
CA LYS A 157 4.06 13.52 -9.03
C LYS A 157 2.66 13.87 -9.55
N GLU A 158 2.58 14.54 -10.69
CA GLU A 158 1.32 14.87 -11.36
C GLU A 158 0.57 13.60 -11.79
N VAL A 159 1.27 12.64 -12.40
CA VAL A 159 0.69 11.33 -12.78
C VAL A 159 0.31 10.52 -11.52
N ALA A 160 1.14 10.54 -10.48
CA ALA A 160 0.82 9.88 -9.21
C ALA A 160 -0.49 10.39 -8.60
N ALA A 161 -0.71 11.71 -8.59
CA ALA A 161 -1.95 12.33 -8.09
C ALA A 161 -3.18 11.91 -8.90
N GLN A 162 -3.05 11.76 -10.22
CA GLN A 162 -4.13 11.26 -11.08
C GLN A 162 -4.47 9.77 -10.86
N LEU A 163 -3.52 8.98 -10.38
CA LEU A 163 -3.71 7.56 -10.11
C LEU A 163 -4.36 7.31 -8.74
N GLY A 164 -4.13 8.20 -7.78
CA GLY A 164 -4.73 8.15 -6.46
C GLY A 164 -3.87 8.79 -5.37
N ALA A 165 -4.52 9.26 -4.32
CA ALA A 165 -3.89 9.95 -3.19
C ALA A 165 -2.75 9.13 -2.54
N ASP A 166 -3.00 7.85 -2.27
CA ASP A 166 -1.99 6.96 -1.67
C ASP A 166 -0.73 6.78 -2.57
N VAL A 167 -0.84 6.96 -3.91
CA VAL A 167 0.34 6.86 -4.80
C VAL A 167 1.34 7.98 -4.50
N VAL A 168 0.84 9.19 -4.23
CA VAL A 168 1.66 10.35 -3.83
C VAL A 168 2.38 10.08 -2.51
N PHE A 169 1.68 9.48 -1.54
CA PHE A 169 2.31 9.10 -0.26
C PHE A 169 3.52 8.19 -0.47
N PHE A 170 3.43 7.18 -1.33
CA PHE A 170 4.53 6.23 -1.53
C PHE A 170 5.75 6.80 -2.25
N LEU A 171 5.61 7.90 -2.96
CA LEU A 171 6.76 8.67 -3.47
C LEU A 171 7.48 9.42 -2.34
N GLN A 172 6.77 9.88 -1.33
CA GLN A 172 7.31 10.54 -0.13
C GLN A 172 7.78 9.52 0.90
N GLY A 173 6.92 8.60 1.32
CA GLY A 173 7.15 7.57 2.33
C GLY A 173 7.27 8.11 3.76
N GLY A 174 7.80 7.26 4.65
CA GLY A 174 7.98 7.58 6.06
C GLY A 174 6.66 7.68 6.83
N CYS A 175 6.52 8.75 7.62
CA CYS A 175 5.28 9.13 8.28
C CYS A 175 4.91 10.55 7.89
N ALA A 176 3.67 10.77 7.45
CA ALA A 176 3.25 12.08 6.99
C ALA A 176 1.74 12.31 7.13
N LEU A 177 1.37 13.56 7.42
CA LEU A 177 0.01 14.07 7.45
C LEU A 177 -0.36 14.61 6.06
N TYR A 178 -1.51 14.20 5.58
CA TYR A 178 -2.11 14.61 4.32
C TYR A 178 -3.52 15.17 4.54
N ASP A 179 -3.94 16.08 3.68
CA ASP A 179 -5.31 16.61 3.61
C ASP A 179 -5.84 16.61 2.16
N GLY A 180 -6.91 17.35 1.90
CA GLY A 180 -7.63 17.34 0.63
C GLY A 180 -8.43 16.04 0.48
N ILE A 181 -8.24 15.30 -0.60
CA ILE A 181 -8.73 13.93 -0.74
C ILE A 181 -7.66 12.89 -0.29
N GLY A 182 -6.61 13.36 0.42
CA GLY A 182 -5.47 12.58 0.90
C GLY A 182 -4.19 12.75 0.07
N GLU A 183 -4.16 13.67 -0.90
CA GLU A 183 -3.06 13.91 -1.83
C GLU A 183 -2.14 15.07 -1.44
N ASN A 184 -2.61 16.02 -0.63
CA ASN A 184 -1.86 17.20 -0.26
C ASN A 184 -1.00 16.92 0.97
N LEU A 185 0.31 16.90 0.80
CA LEU A 185 1.25 16.77 1.91
C LEU A 185 1.21 18.03 2.78
N VAL A 186 0.71 17.90 4.00
CA VAL A 186 0.72 18.98 5.00
C VAL A 186 2.08 19.04 5.68
N ARG A 187 2.59 17.90 6.17
CA ARG A 187 3.90 17.80 6.82
C ARG A 187 4.36 16.35 6.98
N THR A 188 5.66 16.16 7.17
CA THR A 188 6.24 14.89 7.60
C THR A 188 6.35 14.86 9.12
N LEU A 189 6.20 13.66 9.70
CA LEU A 189 6.38 13.40 11.12
C LEU A 189 7.65 12.55 11.33
N LYS A 190 8.24 12.61 12.51
CA LYS A 190 9.30 11.66 12.87
C LYS A 190 8.71 10.25 12.95
N PRO A 191 9.19 9.29 12.14
CA PRO A 191 8.66 7.95 12.11
C PRO A 191 8.96 7.20 13.42
N MET A 192 8.12 6.22 13.76
CA MET A 192 8.40 5.23 14.79
C MET A 192 8.98 3.96 14.13
N ASN A 193 9.55 3.07 14.95
CA ASN A 193 10.15 1.81 14.49
C ASN A 193 9.60 0.60 15.25
N ASP A 194 8.43 0.75 15.87
CA ASP A 194 7.80 -0.29 16.67
C ASP A 194 7.43 -1.50 15.82
N PHE A 195 7.32 -2.64 16.49
CA PHE A 195 6.84 -3.87 15.89
C PHE A 195 5.31 -3.86 15.83
N LEU A 196 4.78 -4.38 14.73
CA LEU A 196 3.35 -4.55 14.60
C LEU A 196 3.02 -5.88 13.92
N VAL A 197 1.82 -6.36 14.18
CA VAL A 197 1.20 -7.44 13.44
C VAL A 197 0.06 -6.87 12.59
N LEU A 198 -0.01 -7.32 11.36
CA LEU A 198 -1.12 -7.08 10.45
C LEU A 198 -1.96 -8.34 10.41
N VAL A 199 -3.26 -8.22 10.61
CA VAL A 199 -4.21 -9.34 10.52
C VAL A 199 -5.36 -8.94 9.61
N LYS A 200 -5.67 -9.78 8.63
CA LYS A 200 -6.79 -9.56 7.70
C LYS A 200 -7.76 -10.72 7.80
N PRO A 201 -9.04 -10.48 8.09
CA PRO A 201 -10.08 -11.49 8.01
C PRO A 201 -10.27 -11.95 6.55
N GLU A 202 -11.07 -12.99 6.36
CA GLU A 202 -11.52 -13.38 5.04
C GLU A 202 -12.34 -12.26 4.38
N GLY A 203 -12.24 -12.18 3.05
CA GLY A 203 -12.87 -11.13 2.26
C GLY A 203 -12.10 -9.81 2.28
N GLY A 204 -12.66 -8.83 1.61
CA GLY A 204 -12.18 -7.45 1.54
C GLY A 204 -13.32 -6.48 1.81
N VAL A 205 -13.05 -5.19 1.67
CA VAL A 205 -14.05 -4.13 1.69
C VAL A 205 -13.80 -3.20 0.50
N SER A 206 -14.86 -2.84 -0.19
CA SER A 206 -14.82 -1.80 -1.21
C SER A 206 -14.70 -0.44 -0.54
N THR A 207 -13.69 0.33 -0.88
CA THR A 207 -13.51 1.69 -0.37
C THR A 207 -14.72 2.56 -0.69
N ALA A 208 -15.27 2.47 -1.89
CA ALA A 208 -16.45 3.23 -2.29
C ALA A 208 -17.70 2.90 -1.45
N GLU A 209 -17.90 1.59 -1.14
CA GLU A 209 -19.01 1.17 -0.27
C GLU A 209 -18.81 1.63 1.16
N SER A 210 -17.56 1.64 1.67
CA SER A 210 -17.26 2.17 3.01
C SER A 210 -17.56 3.65 3.13
N TYR A 211 -17.22 4.46 2.12
CA TYR A 211 -17.57 5.88 2.09
C TYR A 211 -19.10 6.07 2.06
N LYS A 212 -19.79 5.37 1.17
CA LYS A 212 -21.25 5.42 1.12
C LYS A 212 -21.91 5.04 2.46
N LYS A 213 -21.35 4.02 3.12
CA LYS A 213 -21.88 3.56 4.42
C LYS A 213 -21.58 4.56 5.54
N LEU A 214 -20.44 5.25 5.48
CA LEU A 214 -20.09 6.33 6.39
C LEU A 214 -21.03 7.53 6.21
N ASP A 215 -21.44 7.86 4.99
CA ASP A 215 -22.40 8.94 4.71
C ASP A 215 -23.78 8.65 5.29
N GLU A 216 -24.18 7.37 5.33
CA GLU A 216 -25.45 6.95 5.96
C GLU A 216 -25.43 7.08 7.49
N ASP A 217 -24.27 6.91 8.13
CA ASP A 217 -24.10 6.96 9.59
C ASP A 217 -22.75 7.62 9.94
N PRO A 218 -22.64 8.96 9.82
CA PRO A 218 -21.40 9.68 10.05
C PRO A 218 -20.86 9.50 11.47
N GLN A 219 -19.54 9.31 11.57
CA GLN A 219 -18.81 9.09 12.82
C GLN A 219 -17.79 10.23 13.03
N PRO A 220 -18.22 11.44 13.44
CA PRO A 220 -17.30 12.57 13.55
C PRO A 220 -16.26 12.35 14.64
N ILE A 221 -14.99 12.68 14.33
CA ILE A 221 -13.92 12.77 15.33
C ILE A 221 -14.06 14.10 16.05
N SER A 222 -13.86 14.11 17.38
CA SER A 222 -13.94 15.34 18.15
C SER A 222 -12.89 16.36 17.69
N ALA A 223 -13.19 17.67 17.78
CA ALA A 223 -12.24 18.72 17.41
C ALA A 223 -10.93 18.61 18.22
N LYS A 224 -10.99 18.23 19.49
CA LYS A 224 -9.82 18.02 20.35
C LYS A 224 -8.95 16.87 19.85
N ASP A 225 -9.56 15.75 19.47
CA ASP A 225 -8.81 14.57 18.99
C ASP A 225 -8.24 14.82 17.59
N ALA A 226 -8.97 15.53 16.74
CA ALA A 226 -8.48 15.95 15.43
C ALA A 226 -7.28 16.91 15.57
N GLU A 227 -7.36 17.93 16.43
CA GLU A 227 -6.24 18.84 16.71
C GLU A 227 -5.02 18.08 17.24
N ALA A 228 -5.21 17.13 18.17
CA ALA A 228 -4.13 16.32 18.70
C ALA A 228 -3.44 15.49 17.61
N ALA A 229 -4.20 14.87 16.68
CA ALA A 229 -3.65 14.12 15.56
C ALA A 229 -2.94 15.03 14.55
N GLU A 230 -3.58 16.13 14.20
CA GLU A 230 -3.09 17.05 13.17
C GLU A 230 -1.91 17.92 13.68
N SER A 231 -1.73 18.13 14.98
CA SER A 231 -0.60 18.86 15.56
C SER A 231 0.60 17.97 15.94
N ALA A 232 0.47 16.63 15.92
CA ALA A 232 1.53 15.72 16.32
C ALA A 232 2.79 15.86 15.46
N GLU A 233 3.98 15.96 16.07
CA GLU A 233 5.28 16.02 15.39
C GLU A 233 5.93 14.65 15.24
N TYR A 234 5.52 13.68 16.07
CA TYR A 234 6.05 12.32 16.15
C TYR A 234 4.92 11.33 15.84
N ALA A 235 5.22 10.30 15.07
CA ALA A 235 4.27 9.24 14.76
C ALA A 235 3.67 8.59 16.02
N MET A 236 4.49 8.38 17.05
CA MET A 236 4.07 7.80 18.34
C MET A 236 3.10 8.69 19.14
N SER A 237 3.01 9.97 18.82
CA SER A 237 2.11 10.94 19.49
C SER A 237 0.77 11.07 18.78
N VAL A 238 0.60 10.45 17.60
CA VAL A 238 -0.65 10.47 16.83
C VAL A 238 -1.65 9.56 17.53
N PRO A 239 -2.82 10.08 17.97
CA PRO A 239 -3.89 9.22 18.49
C PRO A 239 -4.40 8.30 17.36
N LEU A 240 -4.51 7.01 17.66
CA LEU A 240 -5.01 6.03 16.69
C LEU A 240 -6.52 6.17 16.54
N LEU A 241 -6.96 6.80 15.47
CA LEU A 241 -8.37 7.10 15.20
C LEU A 241 -8.68 6.85 13.71
N ASN A 242 -9.79 6.17 13.47
CA ASN A 242 -10.29 5.91 12.12
C ASN A 242 -11.82 5.92 12.14
N ASN A 243 -12.43 6.99 11.62
CA ASN A 243 -13.88 7.13 11.65
C ASN A 243 -14.62 6.31 10.57
N MET A 244 -13.89 5.67 9.63
CA MET A 244 -14.47 4.69 8.71
C MET A 244 -14.67 3.31 9.34
N ALA A 245 -14.09 3.02 10.51
CA ALA A 245 -14.07 1.67 11.09
C ALA A 245 -15.46 1.08 11.24
N LYS A 246 -16.43 1.83 11.79
CA LYS A 246 -17.80 1.36 11.98
C LYS A 246 -18.49 0.99 10.66
N ALA A 247 -18.32 1.83 9.62
CA ALA A 247 -18.87 1.59 8.30
C ALA A 247 -18.31 0.31 7.67
N SER A 248 -16.99 0.15 7.73
CA SER A 248 -16.31 -1.03 7.18
C SER A 248 -16.61 -2.31 7.98
N GLU A 249 -16.75 -2.22 9.30
CA GLU A 249 -17.17 -3.35 10.17
C GLU A 249 -18.60 -3.81 9.87
N GLN A 250 -19.49 -2.92 9.39
CA GLN A 250 -20.83 -3.30 8.94
C GLN A 250 -20.78 -4.09 7.61
N LEU A 251 -19.86 -3.73 6.72
CA LEU A 251 -19.67 -4.41 5.43
C LEU A 251 -18.95 -5.75 5.57
N ASN A 252 -17.98 -5.81 6.49
CA ASN A 252 -17.26 -7.04 6.83
C ASN A 252 -17.11 -7.17 8.37
N PRO A 253 -18.03 -7.87 9.04
CA PRO A 253 -17.98 -8.06 10.50
C PRO A 253 -16.72 -8.76 11.01
N GLY A 254 -16.00 -9.48 10.15
CA GLY A 254 -14.70 -10.09 10.48
C GLY A 254 -13.66 -9.08 10.94
N ILE A 255 -13.75 -7.82 10.48
CA ILE A 255 -12.85 -6.73 10.91
C ILE A 255 -12.99 -6.48 12.42
N ARG A 256 -14.25 -6.37 12.91
CA ARG A 256 -14.53 -6.20 14.33
C ARG A 256 -14.01 -7.39 15.13
N THR A 257 -14.30 -8.61 14.67
CA THR A 257 -13.86 -9.86 15.34
C THR A 257 -12.33 -9.88 15.47
N VAL A 258 -11.60 -9.53 14.41
CA VAL A 258 -10.13 -9.45 14.44
C VAL A 258 -9.66 -8.36 15.38
N ARG A 259 -10.24 -7.16 15.34
CA ARG A 259 -9.85 -6.03 16.18
C ARG A 259 -10.03 -6.33 17.67
N GLU A 260 -11.19 -6.86 18.04
CA GLU A 260 -11.50 -7.23 19.44
C GLU A 260 -10.56 -8.35 19.92
N TRP A 261 -10.36 -9.38 19.12
CA TRP A 261 -9.41 -10.44 19.43
C TRP A 261 -7.98 -9.93 19.61
N LEU A 262 -7.50 -9.01 18.74
CA LEU A 262 -6.18 -8.44 18.86
C LEU A 262 -6.00 -7.64 20.15
N GLN A 263 -7.03 -6.89 20.60
CA GLN A 263 -6.98 -6.11 21.82
C GLN A 263 -6.85 -6.98 23.09
N GLU A 264 -7.24 -8.24 23.02
CA GLU A 264 -7.13 -9.21 24.12
C GLU A 264 -5.78 -9.94 24.17
N GLN A 265 -4.93 -9.80 23.14
CA GLN A 265 -3.69 -10.55 23.06
C GLN A 265 -2.60 -9.96 23.96
N PRO A 266 -1.87 -10.80 24.72
CA PRO A 266 -0.71 -10.35 25.49
C PRO A 266 0.34 -9.67 24.62
N GLY A 267 0.84 -8.52 25.07
CA GLY A 267 1.87 -7.73 24.38
C GLY A 267 1.34 -6.85 23.24
N VAL A 268 0.02 -6.82 23.00
CA VAL A 268 -0.61 -5.84 22.13
C VAL A 268 -0.90 -4.56 22.92
N CYS A 269 -0.34 -3.44 22.46
CA CYS A 269 -0.53 -2.14 23.08
C CYS A 269 -1.77 -1.42 22.55
N ASN A 270 -2.06 -1.57 21.28
CA ASN A 270 -3.23 -0.98 20.61
C ASN A 270 -3.52 -1.70 19.29
N ALA A 271 -4.79 -1.67 18.83
CA ALA A 271 -5.21 -2.27 17.58
C ALA A 271 -6.26 -1.41 16.86
N MET A 272 -6.08 -1.19 15.54
CA MET A 272 -6.98 -0.40 14.72
C MET A 272 -7.01 -0.89 13.27
N MET A 273 -8.13 -0.70 12.59
CA MET A 273 -8.28 -0.92 11.15
C MET A 273 -7.49 0.11 10.35
N SER A 274 -6.79 -0.31 9.32
CA SER A 274 -6.08 0.57 8.39
C SER A 274 -6.96 0.98 7.21
N GLY A 275 -6.98 2.26 6.89
CA GLY A 275 -7.74 2.79 5.75
C GLY A 275 -9.22 2.42 5.83
N SER A 276 -9.79 1.99 4.71
CA SER A 276 -11.15 1.42 4.61
C SER A 276 -11.21 -0.07 5.00
N GLY A 277 -10.09 -0.66 5.44
CA GLY A 277 -10.02 -2.09 5.78
C GLY A 277 -9.68 -2.97 4.55
N ALA A 278 -9.73 -4.33 4.69
CA ALA A 278 -10.18 -5.08 5.87
C ALA A 278 -9.06 -5.43 6.87
N ALA A 279 -7.81 -5.00 6.67
CA ALA A 279 -6.74 -5.31 7.61
C ALA A 279 -6.83 -4.45 8.88
N VAL A 280 -6.56 -5.11 9.99
CA VAL A 280 -6.34 -4.49 11.30
C VAL A 280 -4.85 -4.62 11.63
N PHE A 281 -4.24 -3.55 12.08
CA PHE A 281 -2.88 -3.59 12.62
C PHE A 281 -2.92 -3.50 14.15
N ALA A 282 -1.98 -4.16 14.80
CA ALA A 282 -1.77 -4.03 16.24
C ALA A 282 -0.31 -3.71 16.53
N VAL A 283 -0.08 -2.62 17.26
CA VAL A 283 1.25 -2.26 17.77
C VAL A 283 1.57 -3.17 18.95
N CYS A 284 2.75 -3.75 18.95
CA CYS A 284 3.20 -4.72 19.95
C CYS A 284 4.42 -4.20 20.74
N ASP A 285 4.53 -4.62 21.99
CA ASP A 285 5.64 -4.27 22.89
C ASP A 285 6.97 -4.88 22.47
N SER A 286 6.94 -5.96 21.67
CA SER A 286 8.14 -6.66 21.21
C SER A 286 7.90 -7.44 19.92
N PHE A 287 8.98 -7.78 19.22
CA PHE A 287 8.93 -8.70 18.08
C PHE A 287 8.37 -10.08 18.47
N ALA A 288 8.73 -10.57 19.66
CA ALA A 288 8.27 -11.87 20.13
C ALA A 288 6.73 -11.91 20.29
N SER A 289 6.15 -10.85 20.88
CA SER A 289 4.70 -10.69 20.99
C SER A 289 4.03 -10.61 19.60
N ALA A 290 4.57 -9.78 18.71
CA ALA A 290 4.05 -9.65 17.35
C ALA A 290 4.09 -10.99 16.59
N ALA A 291 5.19 -11.76 16.69
CA ALA A 291 5.36 -13.05 16.05
C ALA A 291 4.38 -14.09 16.62
N LYS A 292 4.19 -14.12 17.94
CA LYS A 292 3.22 -15.01 18.58
C LYS A 292 1.80 -14.71 18.13
N VAL A 293 1.40 -13.44 18.16
CA VAL A 293 0.05 -13.01 17.74
C VAL A 293 -0.18 -13.34 16.26
N ALA A 294 0.82 -13.16 15.39
CA ALA A 294 0.71 -13.55 13.97
C ALA A 294 0.47 -15.06 13.81
N THR A 295 1.21 -15.90 14.57
CA THR A 295 1.02 -17.36 14.55
C THR A 295 -0.37 -17.76 15.02
N ASP A 296 -0.83 -17.17 16.12
CA ASP A 296 -2.16 -17.47 16.68
C ASP A 296 -3.28 -16.99 15.74
N ALA A 297 -3.11 -15.87 15.05
CA ALA A 297 -4.05 -15.38 14.03
C ALA A 297 -4.11 -16.32 12.81
N GLN A 298 -2.97 -16.81 12.34
CA GLN A 298 -2.89 -17.77 11.24
C GLN A 298 -3.57 -19.10 11.62
N ALA A 299 -3.46 -19.55 12.87
CA ALA A 299 -4.15 -20.73 13.37
C ALA A 299 -5.69 -20.59 13.37
N LYS A 300 -6.20 -19.34 13.37
CA LYS A 300 -7.62 -19.02 13.19
C LYS A 300 -8.07 -18.94 11.73
N GLY A 301 -7.15 -19.15 10.78
CA GLY A 301 -7.41 -19.04 9.34
C GLY A 301 -7.31 -17.62 8.79
N TRP A 302 -6.87 -16.64 9.56
CA TRP A 302 -6.67 -15.27 9.09
C TRP A 302 -5.30 -15.10 8.43
N TRP A 303 -5.21 -14.25 7.41
CA TRP A 303 -3.92 -13.80 6.94
C TRP A 303 -3.26 -12.91 8.00
N ALA A 304 -2.03 -13.21 8.35
CA ALA A 304 -1.31 -12.43 9.35
C ALA A 304 0.18 -12.35 9.05
N ARG A 305 0.80 -11.18 9.29
CA ARG A 305 2.23 -10.92 9.14
C ARG A 305 2.74 -9.97 10.20
N THR A 306 3.93 -10.26 10.70
CA THR A 306 4.71 -9.30 11.49
C THR A 306 5.43 -8.34 10.55
N THR A 307 5.54 -7.08 10.95
CA THR A 307 6.31 -6.07 10.25
C THR A 307 6.75 -4.98 11.23
N THR A 308 7.46 -3.96 10.75
CA THR A 308 7.84 -2.79 11.52
C THR A 308 7.43 -1.53 10.81
N PHE A 309 7.21 -0.46 11.55
CA PHE A 309 7.21 0.89 11.01
C PHE A 309 8.61 1.29 10.56
N GLY A 310 8.73 2.30 9.72
CA GLY A 310 10.03 2.87 9.33
C GLY A 310 9.92 3.91 8.23
N PRO A 311 11.04 4.55 7.88
CA PRO A 311 11.10 5.61 6.88
C PRO A 311 11.12 5.03 5.44
N PHE A 312 10.31 4.01 5.18
CA PHE A 312 10.26 3.32 3.88
C PHE A 312 9.47 4.13 2.86
N LYS A 313 9.84 4.01 1.60
CA LYS A 313 9.13 4.54 0.43
C LYS A 313 9.35 3.64 -0.78
N ALA A 314 8.58 3.84 -1.83
CA ALA A 314 8.88 3.20 -3.11
C ALA A 314 10.30 3.60 -3.56
N THR A 315 11.14 2.61 -3.84
CA THR A 315 12.56 2.87 -4.15
C THR A 315 13.19 1.74 -4.95
N LEU A 316 14.23 2.09 -5.69
CA LEU A 316 15.11 1.11 -6.32
C LEU A 316 15.98 0.43 -5.26
N THR A 317 16.21 -0.86 -5.43
CA THR A 317 17.19 -1.61 -4.66
C THR A 317 18.40 -1.93 -5.54
N THR A 318 19.58 -1.85 -4.98
CA THR A 318 20.78 -2.38 -5.66
C THR A 318 20.60 -3.89 -5.86
N ASN A 319 20.81 -4.38 -7.09
CA ASN A 319 20.92 -5.81 -7.31
C ASN A 319 22.17 -6.29 -6.56
N CYS A 320 21.96 -6.99 -5.44
CA CYS A 320 23.00 -7.79 -4.80
C CYS A 320 23.04 -9.15 -5.47
#